data_750c78b48bd2c2a9f8ece9682034942e
#
_entry.id   750c78b48bd2c2a9f8ece9682034942e
#
_cell.length_a   1.000
_cell.length_b   1.000
_cell.length_c   1.000
_cell.angle_alpha   90.00
_cell.angle_beta   90.00
_cell.angle_gamma   90.00
#
_symmetry.space_group_name_H-M   'P 1'
#
loop_
_entity.id
_entity.type
_entity.pdbx_description
1 polymer ?
#
loop_
_entity_poly.entity_id
_entity_poly.type
_entity_poly.pdbx_seq_one_letter_code
_entity_poly.pdbx_strand_id
1 'polypeptide(L)'
;MIQFQNVKKSYGGIKVIEDFSLEVSDDQIFGLLGLPDTGKSTLVNLLMGLYPLDSGHIFIDDMEAGSGLRRLKRRLGYVPNIPGVYPQMRVGEYLTFFASCYSMEESRIRGRIRLLLEMSGLLAWEDSAMELLPKAALQKLSFVRAILHDPKILIIDEALAGLDPRTLEEIKTMLLDYQSQGKSIFMTGSSLGEVSDFCTHLGFLHQGKMIRSGSVSQITRELSMQNPIIIQVQGKSTGLMQALKNEPKVKSISLRENEIRVGFSGTREEEAGLLQNIVESGIKLYSFYREQGSIEGVLFQKSQEERSLLSYERESDME
;
A
#
# COMPACT_ATOMS: atom_id res chain seq x y z
N MET A 1 13.66 -12.52 1.46
CA MET A 1 13.41 -12.03 0.09
C MET A 1 12.15 -12.69 -0.48
N ILE A 2 11.30 -11.92 -1.21
CA ILE A 2 10.13 -12.44 -1.94
C ILE A 2 10.34 -12.13 -3.42
N GLN A 3 10.12 -13.12 -4.30
CA GLN A 3 10.21 -12.92 -5.75
C GLN A 3 8.98 -13.48 -6.45
N PHE A 4 8.37 -12.67 -7.28
CA PHE A 4 7.36 -13.07 -8.26
C PHE A 4 8.01 -12.99 -9.64
N GLN A 5 7.94 -14.07 -10.41
CA GLN A 5 8.55 -14.18 -11.73
C GLN A 5 7.49 -14.56 -12.76
N ASN A 6 7.10 -13.60 -13.61
CA ASN A 6 6.15 -13.76 -14.72
C ASN A 6 4.85 -14.49 -14.30
N VAL A 7 4.32 -14.11 -13.11
CA VAL A 7 3.15 -14.76 -12.51
C VAL A 7 1.89 -14.43 -13.30
N LYS A 8 1.11 -15.47 -13.60
CA LYS A 8 -0.21 -15.37 -14.24
C LYS A 8 -1.24 -16.14 -13.46
N LYS A 9 -2.47 -15.57 -13.39
CA LYS A 9 -3.62 -16.21 -12.75
C LYS A 9 -4.92 -15.78 -13.40
N SER A 10 -5.75 -16.78 -13.70
CA SER A 10 -7.09 -16.58 -14.25
C SER A 10 -8.11 -17.35 -13.45
N TYR A 11 -9.35 -16.89 -13.43
CA TYR A 11 -10.50 -17.56 -12.86
C TYR A 11 -11.64 -17.59 -13.88
N GLY A 12 -12.10 -18.78 -14.25
CA GLY A 12 -13.19 -18.93 -15.22
C GLY A 12 -12.93 -18.24 -16.58
N GLY A 13 -11.66 -18.21 -17.02
CA GLY A 13 -11.25 -17.54 -18.27
C GLY A 13 -10.97 -16.04 -18.13
N ILE A 14 -11.28 -15.43 -16.98
CA ILE A 14 -10.97 -14.01 -16.72
C ILE A 14 -9.56 -13.92 -16.16
N LYS A 15 -8.67 -13.20 -16.86
CA LYS A 15 -7.32 -12.93 -16.40
C LYS A 15 -7.35 -11.91 -15.28
N VAL A 16 -6.82 -12.29 -14.10
CA VAL A 16 -6.74 -11.42 -12.91
C VAL A 16 -5.32 -10.94 -12.69
N ILE A 17 -4.33 -11.78 -12.95
CA ILE A 17 -2.90 -11.43 -12.93
C ILE A 17 -2.31 -11.75 -14.29
N GLU A 18 -1.67 -10.74 -14.91
CA GLU A 18 -1.05 -10.84 -16.22
C GLU A 18 0.43 -10.47 -16.13
N ASP A 19 1.31 -11.46 -16.19
CA ASP A 19 2.77 -11.26 -16.27
C ASP A 19 3.35 -10.38 -15.14
N PHE A 20 2.93 -10.69 -13.90
CA PHE A 20 3.36 -9.93 -12.73
C PHE A 20 4.74 -10.38 -12.26
N SER A 21 5.68 -9.43 -12.20
CA SER A 21 7.02 -9.65 -11.67
C SER A 21 7.34 -8.59 -10.61
N LEU A 22 7.91 -9.02 -9.48
CA LEU A 22 8.28 -8.16 -8.37
C LEU A 22 9.37 -8.84 -7.54
N GLU A 23 10.34 -8.07 -7.09
CA GLU A 23 11.29 -8.49 -6.08
C GLU A 23 11.18 -7.58 -4.85
N VAL A 24 11.02 -8.20 -3.66
CA VAL A 24 11.05 -7.54 -2.36
C VAL A 24 12.24 -8.07 -1.60
N SER A 25 13.21 -7.21 -1.38
CA SER A 25 14.44 -7.55 -0.66
C SER A 25 14.19 -7.78 0.83
N ASP A 26 15.15 -8.39 1.50
CA ASP A 26 15.11 -8.48 2.96
C ASP A 26 15.11 -7.08 3.60
N ASP A 27 14.59 -6.98 4.81
CA ASP A 27 14.48 -5.76 5.61
C ASP A 27 13.62 -4.63 4.99
N GLN A 28 12.86 -4.92 3.94
CA GLN A 28 11.92 -3.97 3.35
C GLN A 28 10.52 -4.10 3.95
N ILE A 29 9.87 -2.93 4.10
CA ILE A 29 8.43 -2.83 4.22
C ILE A 29 7.90 -2.41 2.84
N PHE A 30 7.35 -3.37 2.11
CA PHE A 30 6.84 -3.16 0.75
C PHE A 30 5.31 -3.05 0.76
N GLY A 31 4.78 -1.96 0.22
CA GLY A 31 3.35 -1.71 0.05
C GLY A 31 2.91 -1.91 -1.41
N LEU A 32 2.04 -2.88 -1.67
CA LEU A 32 1.41 -3.07 -2.97
C LEU A 32 0.05 -2.36 -3.00
N LEU A 33 -0.02 -1.28 -3.77
CA LEU A 33 -1.19 -0.43 -3.91
C LEU A 33 -1.98 -0.76 -5.18
N GLY A 34 -3.28 -0.64 -5.10
CA GLY A 34 -4.17 -0.80 -6.25
C GLY A 34 -5.63 -0.56 -5.87
N LEU A 35 -6.44 -0.16 -6.82
CA LEU A 35 -7.89 -0.05 -6.63
C LEU A 35 -8.50 -1.41 -6.24
N PRO A 36 -9.72 -1.45 -5.71
CA PRO A 36 -10.44 -2.70 -5.53
C PRO A 36 -10.42 -3.56 -6.80
N ASP A 37 -10.41 -4.87 -6.65
CA ASP A 37 -10.46 -5.87 -7.73
C ASP A 37 -9.29 -5.85 -8.74
N THR A 38 -8.17 -5.21 -8.41
CA THR A 38 -6.97 -5.21 -9.27
C THR A 38 -6.11 -6.48 -9.16
N GLY A 39 -6.43 -7.39 -8.23
CA GLY A 39 -5.73 -8.65 -8.04
C GLY A 39 -4.79 -8.72 -6.82
N LYS A 40 -4.78 -7.72 -5.92
CA LYS A 40 -3.92 -7.69 -4.72
C LYS A 40 -4.09 -8.94 -3.84
N SER A 41 -5.31 -9.23 -3.40
CA SER A 41 -5.59 -10.41 -2.58
C SER A 41 -5.36 -11.73 -3.34
N THR A 42 -5.48 -11.72 -4.67
CA THR A 42 -5.07 -12.87 -5.48
C THR A 42 -3.55 -13.11 -5.35
N LEU A 43 -2.73 -12.07 -5.48
CA LEU A 43 -1.28 -12.18 -5.31
C LEU A 43 -0.90 -12.65 -3.90
N VAL A 44 -1.58 -12.13 -2.86
CA VAL A 44 -1.40 -12.60 -1.47
C VAL A 44 -1.74 -14.08 -1.35
N ASN A 45 -2.87 -14.53 -1.90
CA ASN A 45 -3.28 -15.93 -1.84
C ASN A 45 -2.32 -16.86 -2.59
N LEU A 46 -1.78 -16.43 -3.73
CA LEU A 46 -0.76 -17.14 -4.48
C LEU A 46 0.55 -17.23 -3.67
N LEU A 47 0.99 -16.12 -3.07
CA LEU A 47 2.18 -16.06 -2.21
C LEU A 47 2.05 -16.99 -0.99
N MET A 48 0.86 -17.06 -0.39
CA MET A 48 0.55 -17.96 0.73
C MET A 48 0.40 -19.44 0.30
N GLY A 49 0.43 -19.72 -1.00
CA GLY A 49 0.22 -21.05 -1.55
C GLY A 49 -1.20 -21.58 -1.34
N LEU A 50 -2.20 -20.69 -1.19
CA LEU A 50 -3.61 -21.06 -1.03
C LEU A 50 -4.27 -21.40 -2.36
N TYR A 51 -3.77 -20.81 -3.45
CA TYR A 51 -4.19 -21.14 -4.83
C TYR A 51 -2.98 -21.52 -5.69
N PRO A 52 -3.16 -22.41 -6.67
CA PRO A 52 -2.11 -22.71 -7.63
C PRO A 52 -1.93 -21.57 -8.62
N LEU A 53 -0.70 -21.40 -9.09
CA LEU A 53 -0.35 -20.55 -10.23
C LEU A 53 -0.87 -21.17 -11.54
N ASP A 54 -1.22 -20.34 -12.52
CA ASP A 54 -1.44 -20.82 -13.90
C ASP A 54 -0.10 -20.90 -14.65
N SER A 55 0.81 -19.92 -14.40
CA SER A 55 2.19 -19.94 -14.89
C SER A 55 3.06 -18.97 -14.09
N GLY A 56 4.37 -19.06 -14.29
CA GLY A 56 5.37 -18.30 -13.54
C GLY A 56 5.77 -18.97 -12.24
N HIS A 57 6.54 -18.27 -11.42
CA HIS A 57 7.07 -18.79 -10.16
C HIS A 57 6.97 -17.73 -9.06
N ILE A 58 6.80 -18.18 -7.82
CA ILE A 58 6.90 -17.33 -6.63
C ILE A 58 7.91 -18.00 -5.70
N PHE A 59 8.94 -17.26 -5.29
CA PHE A 59 9.92 -17.72 -4.33
C PHE A 59 9.87 -16.90 -3.06
N ILE A 60 10.05 -17.56 -1.93
CA ILE A 60 10.24 -16.97 -0.61
C ILE A 60 11.58 -17.49 -0.09
N ASP A 61 12.56 -16.62 -0.05
CA ASP A 61 13.98 -17.00 0.01
C ASP A 61 14.29 -17.98 -1.15
N ASP A 62 14.80 -19.16 -0.81
CA ASP A 62 15.14 -20.22 -1.80
C ASP A 62 14.01 -21.25 -1.98
N MET A 63 12.81 -21.00 -1.45
CA MET A 63 11.68 -21.94 -1.49
C MET A 63 10.60 -21.45 -2.44
N GLU A 64 10.23 -22.29 -3.39
CA GLU A 64 9.11 -22.03 -4.28
C GLU A 64 7.77 -22.19 -3.55
N ALA A 65 6.90 -21.20 -3.70
CA ALA A 65 5.53 -21.26 -3.20
C ALA A 65 4.77 -22.38 -3.94
N GLY A 66 4.12 -23.25 -3.16
CA GLY A 66 3.49 -24.47 -3.71
C GLY A 66 4.28 -25.74 -3.42
N SER A 67 5.60 -25.67 -3.27
CA SER A 67 6.43 -26.79 -2.81
C SER A 67 6.70 -26.67 -1.30
N GLY A 68 6.45 -27.73 -0.52
CA GLY A 68 6.77 -27.72 0.92
C GLY A 68 5.97 -26.75 1.78
N LEU A 69 4.68 -26.57 1.51
CA LEU A 69 3.75 -25.61 2.15
C LEU A 69 3.88 -25.49 3.67
N ARG A 70 4.08 -26.61 4.40
CA ARG A 70 4.23 -26.56 5.87
C ARG A 70 5.48 -25.81 6.31
N ARG A 71 6.60 -26.01 5.60
CA ARG A 71 7.87 -25.34 5.91
C ARG A 71 7.80 -23.85 5.56
N LEU A 72 7.15 -23.53 4.44
CA LEU A 72 6.90 -22.17 3.99
C LEU A 72 6.03 -21.40 5.00
N LYS A 73 4.90 -21.97 5.42
CA LYS A 73 3.96 -21.35 6.36
C LYS A 73 4.60 -21.01 7.72
N ARG A 74 5.62 -21.72 8.15
CA ARG A 74 6.38 -21.36 9.36
C ARG A 74 7.23 -20.10 9.22
N ARG A 75 7.55 -19.69 8.00
CA ARG A 75 8.30 -18.45 7.72
C ARG A 75 7.41 -17.26 7.48
N LEU A 76 6.11 -17.47 7.32
CA LEU A 76 5.13 -16.46 6.99
C LEU A 76 4.18 -16.20 8.15
N GLY A 77 4.03 -14.93 8.52
CA GLY A 77 2.91 -14.44 9.31
C GLY A 77 1.87 -13.82 8.40
N TYR A 78 0.59 -14.00 8.70
CA TYR A 78 -0.50 -13.48 7.87
C TYR A 78 -1.54 -12.73 8.68
N VAL A 79 -1.76 -11.48 8.31
CA VAL A 79 -2.80 -10.60 8.84
C VAL A 79 -3.84 -10.36 7.76
N PRO A 80 -5.03 -10.98 7.85
CA PRO A 80 -6.11 -10.78 6.88
C PRO A 80 -6.81 -9.43 7.10
N ASN A 81 -7.50 -8.95 6.08
CA ASN A 81 -8.36 -7.78 6.15
C ASN A 81 -9.42 -7.92 7.28
N ILE A 82 -10.07 -9.07 7.33
CA ILE A 82 -11.06 -9.37 8.37
C ILE A 82 -10.46 -10.41 9.32
N PRO A 83 -10.25 -10.06 10.60
CA PRO A 83 -9.75 -11.00 11.59
C PRO A 83 -10.65 -12.23 11.72
N GLY A 84 -10.08 -13.42 11.59
CA GLY A 84 -10.78 -14.65 11.93
C GLY A 84 -10.88 -14.76 13.45
N VAL A 85 -12.09 -14.74 13.96
CA VAL A 85 -12.36 -14.82 15.40
C VAL A 85 -13.11 -16.10 15.77
N TYR A 86 -12.86 -16.59 16.96
CA TYR A 86 -13.65 -17.67 17.61
C TYR A 86 -14.36 -17.03 18.80
N PRO A 87 -15.61 -16.58 18.68
CA PRO A 87 -16.26 -15.64 19.60
C PRO A 87 -16.17 -16.05 21.08
N GLN A 88 -16.41 -17.31 21.39
CA GLN A 88 -16.42 -17.84 22.77
C GLN A 88 -15.03 -18.20 23.31
N MET A 89 -13.99 -18.22 22.47
CA MET A 89 -12.64 -18.55 22.89
C MET A 89 -11.99 -17.34 23.57
N ARG A 90 -11.26 -17.58 24.67
CA ARG A 90 -10.48 -16.51 25.31
C ARG A 90 -9.25 -16.16 24.48
N VAL A 91 -8.80 -14.92 24.57
CA VAL A 91 -7.63 -14.43 23.83
C VAL A 91 -6.39 -15.30 24.07
N GLY A 92 -6.10 -15.66 25.33
CA GLY A 92 -4.96 -16.53 25.67
C GLY A 92 -5.09 -17.94 25.11
N GLU A 93 -6.30 -18.51 25.12
CA GLU A 93 -6.59 -19.82 24.53
C GLU A 93 -6.42 -19.80 23.00
N TYR A 94 -6.93 -18.76 22.35
CA TYR A 94 -6.78 -18.53 20.91
C TYR A 94 -5.32 -18.49 20.48
N LEU A 95 -4.52 -17.71 21.18
CA LEU A 95 -3.08 -17.61 20.88
C LEU A 95 -2.34 -18.92 21.17
N THR A 96 -2.70 -19.61 22.25
CA THR A 96 -2.13 -20.93 22.59
C THR A 96 -2.44 -21.97 21.51
N PHE A 97 -3.69 -21.97 21.01
CA PHE A 97 -4.08 -22.85 19.90
C PHE A 97 -3.20 -22.62 18.65
N PHE A 98 -3.02 -21.36 18.23
CA PHE A 98 -2.16 -21.07 17.08
C PHE A 98 -0.68 -21.38 17.34
N ALA A 99 -0.17 -21.09 18.53
CA ALA A 99 1.20 -21.47 18.91
C ALA A 99 1.44 -22.97 18.76
N SER A 100 0.47 -23.79 19.18
CA SER A 100 0.50 -25.26 19.03
C SER A 100 0.46 -25.67 17.56
N CYS A 101 -0.36 -25.01 16.71
CA CYS A 101 -0.39 -25.27 15.26
C CYS A 101 0.97 -25.03 14.59
N TYR A 102 1.75 -24.05 15.07
CA TYR A 102 3.12 -23.79 14.60
C TYR A 102 4.17 -24.70 15.25
N SER A 103 3.74 -25.63 16.12
CA SER A 103 4.62 -26.55 16.87
C SER A 103 5.66 -25.80 17.70
N MET A 104 5.26 -24.72 18.36
CA MET A 104 6.10 -24.01 19.30
C MET A 104 6.32 -24.87 20.55
N GLU A 105 7.49 -24.71 21.15
CA GLU A 105 7.85 -25.40 22.40
C GLU A 105 6.96 -24.92 23.54
N GLU A 106 6.28 -25.85 24.23
CA GLU A 106 5.28 -25.55 25.26
C GLU A 106 5.80 -24.63 26.37
N SER A 107 7.07 -24.85 26.76
CA SER A 107 7.79 -24.02 27.75
C SER A 107 7.87 -22.54 27.37
N ARG A 108 7.85 -22.21 26.08
CA ARG A 108 7.98 -20.85 25.54
C ARG A 108 6.65 -20.18 25.24
N ILE A 109 5.57 -20.95 25.02
CA ILE A 109 4.28 -20.41 24.52
C ILE A 109 3.75 -19.33 25.45
N ARG A 110 3.63 -19.61 26.76
CA ARG A 110 3.05 -18.67 27.72
C ARG A 110 3.83 -17.36 27.81
N GLY A 111 5.16 -17.46 27.89
CA GLY A 111 6.02 -16.26 27.94
C GLY A 111 5.92 -15.42 26.69
N ARG A 112 5.89 -16.06 25.51
CA ARG A 112 5.75 -15.37 24.21
C ARG A 112 4.41 -14.69 24.05
N ILE A 113 3.30 -15.36 24.43
CA ILE A 113 1.95 -14.78 24.40
C ILE A 113 1.90 -13.54 25.29
N ARG A 114 2.35 -13.64 26.54
CA ARG A 114 2.31 -12.53 27.47
C ARG A 114 3.10 -11.33 26.98
N LEU A 115 4.32 -11.57 26.48
CA LEU A 115 5.17 -10.52 25.89
C LEU A 115 4.45 -9.77 24.75
N LEU A 116 3.85 -10.52 23.81
CA LEU A 116 3.19 -9.91 22.66
C LEU A 116 1.90 -9.19 23.04
N LEU A 117 1.13 -9.71 24.01
CA LEU A 117 -0.05 -9.03 24.54
C LEU A 117 0.32 -7.73 25.27
N GLU A 118 1.44 -7.73 25.99
CA GLU A 118 1.96 -6.53 26.66
C GLU A 118 2.38 -5.48 25.64
N MET A 119 3.19 -5.86 24.64
CA MET A 119 3.64 -4.96 23.56
C MET A 119 2.49 -4.36 22.76
N SER A 120 1.40 -5.11 22.55
CA SER A 120 0.21 -4.66 21.81
C SER A 120 -0.83 -3.91 22.67
N GLY A 121 -0.60 -3.81 23.98
CA GLY A 121 -1.57 -3.24 24.94
C GLY A 121 -2.82 -4.09 25.12
N LEU A 122 -2.73 -5.40 24.86
CA LEU A 122 -3.84 -6.34 24.95
C LEU A 122 -3.80 -7.25 26.20
N LEU A 123 -2.82 -7.07 27.08
CA LEU A 123 -2.62 -7.96 28.24
C LEU A 123 -3.87 -8.05 29.13
N ALA A 124 -4.58 -6.94 29.35
CA ALA A 124 -5.81 -6.92 30.13
C ALA A 124 -6.95 -7.76 29.54
N TRP A 125 -6.85 -8.15 28.26
CA TRP A 125 -7.84 -8.94 27.55
C TRP A 125 -7.50 -10.45 27.50
N GLU A 126 -6.36 -10.89 28.08
CA GLU A 126 -5.87 -12.28 27.95
C GLU A 126 -6.95 -13.32 28.32
N ASP A 127 -7.71 -13.05 29.38
CA ASP A 127 -8.77 -13.93 29.89
C ASP A 127 -10.18 -13.61 29.36
N SER A 128 -10.31 -12.62 28.51
CA SER A 128 -11.59 -12.18 27.94
C SER A 128 -11.98 -13.01 26.72
N ALA A 129 -13.28 -13.27 26.53
CA ALA A 129 -13.80 -13.86 25.31
C ALA A 129 -13.61 -12.89 24.12
N MET A 130 -13.25 -13.42 22.95
CA MET A 130 -12.93 -12.60 21.77
C MET A 130 -14.10 -11.73 21.29
N GLU A 131 -15.35 -12.16 21.50
CA GLU A 131 -16.56 -11.39 21.18
C GLU A 131 -16.70 -10.09 21.97
N LEU A 132 -16.01 -9.96 23.11
CA LEU A 132 -16.03 -8.76 23.94
C LEU A 132 -15.00 -7.71 23.49
N LEU A 133 -14.08 -8.07 22.59
CA LEU A 133 -13.03 -7.17 22.16
C LEU A 133 -13.56 -6.13 21.16
N PRO A 134 -13.23 -4.85 21.31
CA PRO A 134 -13.45 -3.84 20.28
C PRO A 134 -12.76 -4.21 18.96
N LYS A 135 -13.28 -3.71 17.83
CA LYS A 135 -12.71 -3.97 16.49
C LYS A 135 -11.21 -3.69 16.42
N ALA A 136 -10.75 -2.57 16.99
CA ALA A 136 -9.32 -2.21 17.03
C ALA A 136 -8.47 -3.25 17.81
N ALA A 137 -8.98 -3.77 18.94
CA ALA A 137 -8.31 -4.81 19.70
C ALA A 137 -8.26 -6.14 18.95
N LEU A 138 -9.33 -6.53 18.25
CA LEU A 138 -9.35 -7.71 17.37
C LEU A 138 -8.35 -7.57 16.24
N GLN A 139 -8.22 -6.38 15.65
CA GLN A 139 -7.24 -6.16 14.60
C GLN A 139 -5.81 -6.28 15.15
N LYS A 140 -5.49 -5.65 16.27
CA LYS A 140 -4.18 -5.81 16.94
C LYS A 140 -3.91 -7.27 17.31
N LEU A 141 -4.91 -7.99 17.78
CA LEU A 141 -4.79 -9.43 18.08
C LEU A 141 -4.46 -10.25 16.83
N SER A 142 -4.96 -9.86 15.66
CA SER A 142 -4.60 -10.47 14.39
C SER A 142 -3.12 -10.31 14.06
N PHE A 143 -2.53 -9.13 14.35
CA PHE A 143 -1.09 -8.91 14.25
C PHE A 143 -0.31 -9.76 15.26
N VAL A 144 -0.72 -9.77 16.52
CA VAL A 144 -0.11 -10.62 17.57
C VAL A 144 -0.07 -12.08 17.15
N ARG A 145 -1.20 -12.62 16.65
CA ARG A 145 -1.27 -13.99 16.14
C ARG A 145 -0.30 -14.22 14.98
N ALA A 146 -0.22 -13.26 14.04
CA ALA A 146 0.62 -13.39 12.85
C ALA A 146 2.12 -13.45 13.17
N ILE A 147 2.57 -12.75 14.23
CA ILE A 147 3.99 -12.72 14.66
C ILE A 147 4.31 -13.68 15.81
N LEU A 148 3.34 -14.45 16.28
CA LEU A 148 3.46 -15.31 17.44
C LEU A 148 4.62 -16.32 17.33
N HIS A 149 4.74 -16.96 16.18
CA HIS A 149 5.75 -17.98 15.87
C HIS A 149 7.06 -17.41 15.30
N ASP A 150 7.26 -16.10 15.41
CA ASP A 150 8.44 -15.36 14.95
C ASP A 150 8.79 -15.59 13.46
N PRO A 151 7.84 -15.37 12.54
CA PRO A 151 8.08 -15.57 11.11
C PRO A 151 9.14 -14.60 10.58
N LYS A 152 9.79 -14.94 9.46
CA LYS A 152 10.74 -14.06 8.79
C LYS A 152 10.03 -12.96 7.99
N ILE A 153 8.84 -13.26 7.45
CA ILE A 153 8.07 -12.37 6.58
C ILE A 153 6.66 -12.23 7.14
N LEU A 154 6.19 -10.99 7.26
CA LEU A 154 4.82 -10.66 7.63
C LEU A 154 4.06 -10.18 6.40
N ILE A 155 2.93 -10.83 6.11
CA ILE A 155 2.01 -10.48 5.03
C ILE A 155 0.78 -9.83 5.65
N ILE A 156 0.41 -8.63 5.16
CA ILE A 156 -0.72 -7.84 5.66
C ILE A 156 -1.64 -7.55 4.47
N ASP A 157 -2.84 -8.16 4.46
CA ASP A 157 -3.77 -8.01 3.35
C ASP A 157 -4.88 -7.00 3.70
N GLU A 158 -4.70 -5.73 3.28
CA GLU A 158 -5.62 -4.61 3.50
C GLU A 158 -6.10 -4.42 4.95
N ALA A 159 -5.28 -4.86 5.92
CA ALA A 159 -5.67 -4.95 7.32
C ALA A 159 -5.56 -3.61 8.09
N LEU A 160 -5.10 -2.55 7.44
CA LEU A 160 -4.95 -1.21 8.04
C LEU A 160 -6.16 -0.31 7.71
N ALA A 161 -6.97 -0.68 6.73
CA ALA A 161 -8.08 0.14 6.25
C ALA A 161 -9.15 0.37 7.34
N GLY A 162 -9.55 1.64 7.50
CA GLY A 162 -10.63 2.03 8.41
C GLY A 162 -10.30 1.89 9.90
N LEU A 163 -9.03 1.79 10.26
CA LEU A 163 -8.58 1.91 11.64
C LEU A 163 -8.46 3.39 12.05
N ASP A 164 -8.68 3.66 13.34
CA ASP A 164 -8.49 5.00 13.88
C ASP A 164 -6.99 5.36 13.96
N PRO A 165 -6.64 6.67 13.94
CA PRO A 165 -5.24 7.11 13.91
C PRO A 165 -4.38 6.60 15.06
N ARG A 166 -4.95 6.44 16.26
CA ARG A 166 -4.22 5.94 17.42
C ARG A 166 -3.84 4.47 17.23
N THR A 167 -4.78 3.65 16.79
CA THR A 167 -4.54 2.23 16.50
C THR A 167 -3.51 2.08 15.38
N LEU A 168 -3.55 2.93 14.34
CA LEU A 168 -2.55 2.93 13.28
C LEU A 168 -1.14 3.23 13.79
N GLU A 169 -0.97 4.22 14.67
CA GLU A 169 0.34 4.53 15.28
C GLU A 169 0.86 3.39 16.17
N GLU A 170 -0.01 2.74 16.94
CA GLU A 170 0.35 1.58 17.75
C GLU A 170 0.81 0.41 16.87
N ILE A 171 0.10 0.13 15.77
CA ILE A 171 0.49 -0.91 14.80
C ILE A 171 1.79 -0.51 14.09
N LYS A 172 1.96 0.76 13.70
CA LYS A 172 3.17 1.25 13.06
C LYS A 172 4.40 0.99 13.93
N THR A 173 4.31 1.32 15.21
CA THR A 173 5.39 1.04 16.17
C THR A 173 5.74 -0.45 16.21
N MET A 174 4.73 -1.33 16.27
CA MET A 174 4.93 -2.78 16.24
C MET A 174 5.61 -3.26 14.95
N LEU A 175 5.23 -2.71 13.79
CA LEU A 175 5.79 -3.08 12.49
C LEU A 175 7.24 -2.60 12.33
N LEU A 176 7.57 -1.39 12.79
CA LEU A 176 8.93 -0.86 12.78
C LEU A 176 9.85 -1.66 13.71
N ASP A 177 9.38 -2.00 14.92
CA ASP A 177 10.13 -2.87 15.84
C ASP A 177 10.37 -4.25 15.21
N TYR A 178 9.38 -4.78 14.51
CA TYR A 178 9.49 -6.07 13.82
C TYR A 178 10.50 -6.01 12.66
N GLN A 179 10.44 -4.96 11.84
CA GLN A 179 11.38 -4.73 10.75
C GLN A 179 12.82 -4.52 11.26
N SER A 180 12.99 -3.80 12.37
CA SER A 180 14.31 -3.55 12.97
C SER A 180 15.06 -4.83 13.41
N GLN A 181 14.32 -5.95 13.56
CA GLN A 181 14.86 -7.27 13.85
C GLN A 181 15.28 -8.04 12.57
N GLY A 182 15.40 -7.37 11.42
CA GLY A 182 15.76 -7.98 10.13
C GLY A 182 14.61 -8.76 9.48
N LYS A 183 13.36 -8.40 9.80
CA LYS A 183 12.16 -9.02 9.22
C LYS A 183 11.65 -8.21 8.05
N SER A 184 11.05 -8.87 7.07
CA SER A 184 10.44 -8.22 5.92
C SER A 184 8.92 -8.15 6.07
N ILE A 185 8.31 -7.11 5.53
CA ILE A 185 6.86 -6.91 5.56
C ILE A 185 6.37 -6.67 4.13
N PHE A 186 5.37 -7.44 3.71
CA PHE A 186 4.64 -7.22 2.47
C PHE A 186 3.20 -6.87 2.81
N MET A 187 2.76 -5.67 2.43
CA MET A 187 1.39 -5.25 2.71
C MET A 187 0.66 -4.82 1.45
N THR A 188 -0.66 -4.97 1.46
CA THR A 188 -1.53 -4.45 0.41
C THR A 188 -2.41 -3.33 0.95
N GLY A 189 -2.78 -2.39 0.08
CA GLY A 189 -3.67 -1.28 0.43
C GLY A 189 -4.39 -0.71 -0.78
N SER A 190 -5.45 0.06 -0.51
CA SER A 190 -6.28 0.69 -1.55
C SER A 190 -5.97 2.17 -1.73
N SER A 191 -5.26 2.81 -0.80
CA SER A 191 -4.86 4.21 -0.92
C SER A 191 -3.40 4.43 -0.50
N LEU A 192 -2.78 5.47 -1.07
CA LEU A 192 -1.41 5.84 -0.74
C LEU A 192 -1.28 6.24 0.73
N GLY A 193 -2.25 7.00 1.26
CA GLY A 193 -2.24 7.47 2.65
C GLY A 193 -2.34 6.34 3.69
N GLU A 194 -2.92 5.18 3.32
CA GLU A 194 -3.01 4.04 4.24
C GLU A 194 -1.66 3.35 4.49
N VAL A 195 -0.77 3.34 3.50
CA VAL A 195 0.44 2.51 3.56
C VAL A 195 1.75 3.28 3.45
N SER A 196 1.75 4.50 2.90
CA SER A 196 3.00 5.26 2.67
C SER A 196 3.81 5.51 3.93
N ASP A 197 3.12 5.75 5.05
CA ASP A 197 3.76 6.06 6.33
C ASP A 197 4.41 4.84 7.00
N PHE A 198 4.08 3.65 6.52
CA PHE A 198 4.62 2.38 7.02
C PHE A 198 5.73 1.84 6.13
N CYS A 199 5.69 2.15 4.83
CA CYS A 199 6.50 1.49 3.82
C CYS A 199 7.85 2.16 3.56
N THR A 200 8.84 1.36 3.19
CA THR A 200 10.10 1.82 2.58
C THR A 200 9.98 1.88 1.05
N HIS A 201 9.21 0.95 0.49
CA HIS A 201 8.99 0.81 -0.95
C HIS A 201 7.51 0.61 -1.27
N LEU A 202 7.11 1.08 -2.44
CA LEU A 202 5.75 0.95 -2.95
C LEU A 202 5.75 0.34 -4.35
N GLY A 203 4.66 -0.36 -4.67
CA GLY A 203 4.33 -0.82 -6.01
C GLY A 203 2.87 -0.54 -6.32
N PHE A 204 2.55 -0.25 -7.58
CA PHE A 204 1.19 0.02 -8.03
C PHE A 204 0.73 -1.08 -8.97
N LEU A 205 -0.36 -1.74 -8.58
CA LEU A 205 -1.01 -2.80 -9.34
C LEU A 205 -2.25 -2.26 -10.04
N HIS A 206 -2.33 -2.50 -11.35
CA HIS A 206 -3.52 -2.19 -12.14
C HIS A 206 -3.78 -3.30 -13.14
N GLN A 207 -5.03 -3.79 -13.19
CA GLN A 207 -5.44 -4.86 -14.11
C GLN A 207 -4.47 -6.05 -14.14
N GLY A 208 -4.02 -6.47 -12.95
CA GLY A 208 -3.13 -7.62 -12.80
C GLY A 208 -1.67 -7.40 -13.22
N LYS A 209 -1.27 -6.16 -13.53
CA LYS A 209 0.10 -5.81 -13.93
C LYS A 209 0.73 -4.82 -12.95
N MET A 210 2.04 -4.96 -12.73
CA MET A 210 2.81 -3.93 -12.04
C MET A 210 2.98 -2.73 -12.96
N ILE A 211 2.47 -1.56 -12.52
CA ILE A 211 2.62 -0.32 -13.29
C ILE A 211 3.93 0.37 -12.97
N ARG A 212 4.23 0.46 -11.69
CA ARG A 212 5.37 1.18 -11.14
C ARG A 212 5.76 0.59 -9.79
N SER A 213 7.06 0.59 -9.49
CA SER A 213 7.58 0.29 -8.16
C SER A 213 8.83 1.10 -7.88
N GLY A 214 9.10 1.38 -6.60
CA GLY A 214 10.27 2.13 -6.16
C GLY A 214 10.22 2.50 -4.69
N SER A 215 11.21 3.25 -4.20
CA SER A 215 11.17 3.77 -2.83
C SER A 215 10.03 4.78 -2.66
N VAL A 216 9.47 4.86 -1.43
CA VAL A 216 8.42 5.84 -1.11
C VAL A 216 8.85 7.25 -1.48
N SER A 217 10.09 7.64 -1.15
CA SER A 217 10.63 8.96 -1.46
C SER A 217 10.70 9.24 -2.97
N GLN A 218 11.12 8.26 -3.76
CA GLN A 218 11.15 8.38 -5.22
C GLN A 218 9.73 8.54 -5.77
N ILE A 219 8.82 7.64 -5.42
CA ILE A 219 7.44 7.65 -5.91
C ILE A 219 6.71 8.92 -5.48
N THR A 220 6.82 9.33 -4.22
CA THR A 220 6.17 10.55 -3.72
C THR A 220 6.72 11.79 -4.42
N ARG A 221 8.02 11.85 -4.67
CA ARG A 221 8.64 12.95 -5.42
C ARG A 221 8.13 13.03 -6.86
N GLU A 222 8.10 11.91 -7.55
CA GLU A 222 7.61 11.83 -8.94
C GLU A 222 6.13 12.21 -9.04
N LEU A 223 5.28 11.68 -8.15
CA LEU A 223 3.87 12.02 -8.09
C LEU A 223 3.66 13.50 -7.74
N SER A 224 4.39 14.03 -6.76
CA SER A 224 4.24 15.43 -6.38
C SER A 224 4.62 16.41 -7.50
N MET A 225 5.57 16.07 -8.38
CA MET A 225 5.95 16.91 -9.51
C MET A 225 4.91 16.91 -10.63
N GLN A 226 4.10 15.86 -10.75
CA GLN A 226 3.12 15.68 -11.83
C GLN A 226 1.68 16.03 -11.41
N ASN A 227 1.40 16.09 -10.11
CA ASN A 227 0.07 16.45 -9.64
C ASN A 227 -0.28 17.90 -9.91
N PRO A 228 -1.55 18.21 -10.21
CA PRO A 228 -1.96 19.59 -10.45
C PRO A 228 -1.79 20.45 -9.19
N ILE A 229 -1.44 21.70 -9.42
CA ILE A 229 -1.53 22.74 -8.40
C ILE A 229 -2.99 23.13 -8.26
N ILE A 230 -3.50 23.11 -7.04
CA ILE A 230 -4.86 23.51 -6.69
C ILE A 230 -4.80 24.95 -6.21
N ILE A 231 -5.56 25.82 -6.86
CA ILE A 231 -5.62 27.25 -6.54
C ILE A 231 -7.07 27.65 -6.27
N GLN A 232 -7.32 28.26 -5.12
CA GLN A 232 -8.61 28.86 -4.79
C GLN A 232 -8.42 30.37 -4.62
N VAL A 233 -9.28 31.16 -5.27
CA VAL A 233 -9.19 32.61 -5.26
C VAL A 233 -10.38 33.27 -4.58
N GLN A 234 -10.15 34.44 -4.00
CA GLN A 234 -11.20 35.30 -3.52
C GLN A 234 -11.79 36.11 -4.69
N GLY A 235 -13.02 35.82 -5.07
CA GLY A 235 -13.72 36.55 -6.14
C GLY A 235 -13.66 35.87 -7.51
N LYS A 236 -13.63 36.67 -8.59
CA LYS A 236 -13.67 36.13 -9.96
C LYS A 236 -12.33 35.57 -10.39
N SER A 237 -12.33 34.34 -10.91
CA SER A 237 -11.14 33.61 -11.38
C SER A 237 -10.54 34.14 -12.71
N THR A 238 -11.18 35.14 -13.35
CA THR A 238 -10.82 35.60 -14.72
C THR A 238 -9.39 36.13 -14.79
N GLY A 239 -8.95 36.93 -13.80
CA GLY A 239 -7.58 37.44 -13.76
C GLY A 239 -6.53 36.35 -13.57
N LEU A 240 -6.82 35.37 -12.71
CA LEU A 240 -5.93 34.23 -12.51
C LEU A 240 -5.82 33.37 -13.77
N MET A 241 -6.94 33.09 -14.44
CA MET A 241 -6.94 32.33 -15.70
C MET A 241 -6.08 32.99 -16.78
N GLN A 242 -6.07 34.31 -16.83
CA GLN A 242 -5.26 35.06 -17.80
C GLN A 242 -3.78 35.03 -17.43
N ALA A 243 -3.43 35.19 -16.16
CA ALA A 243 -2.05 35.05 -15.67
C ALA A 243 -1.51 33.63 -15.92
N LEU A 244 -2.28 32.59 -15.63
CA LEU A 244 -1.88 31.21 -15.83
C LEU A 244 -1.70 30.83 -17.32
N LYS A 245 -2.51 31.39 -18.23
CA LYS A 245 -2.37 31.15 -19.68
C LYS A 245 -1.08 31.71 -20.25
N ASN A 246 -0.54 32.75 -19.63
CA ASN A 246 0.70 33.39 -20.08
C ASN A 246 1.96 32.72 -19.52
N GLU A 247 1.81 31.73 -18.62
CA GLU A 247 2.93 31.01 -18.02
C GLU A 247 3.33 29.80 -18.89
N PRO A 248 4.54 29.77 -19.49
CA PRO A 248 4.95 28.74 -20.45
C PRO A 248 4.95 27.32 -19.87
N LYS A 249 5.09 27.18 -18.54
CA LYS A 249 5.17 25.90 -17.86
C LYS A 249 3.81 25.35 -17.43
N VAL A 250 2.75 26.12 -17.62
CA VAL A 250 1.37 25.67 -17.43
C VAL A 250 0.95 24.84 -18.66
N LYS A 251 0.67 23.59 -18.46
CA LYS A 251 0.28 22.61 -19.50
C LYS A 251 -1.22 22.47 -19.64
N SER A 252 -1.95 22.60 -18.53
CA SER A 252 -3.40 22.49 -18.52
C SER A 252 -4.00 23.32 -17.39
N ILE A 253 -5.20 23.82 -17.63
CA ILE A 253 -5.99 24.53 -16.64
C ILE A 253 -7.42 23.97 -16.71
N SER A 254 -7.95 23.51 -15.58
CA SER A 254 -9.34 23.08 -15.45
C SER A 254 -9.99 23.71 -14.23
N LEU A 255 -11.28 23.99 -14.34
CA LEU A 255 -12.09 24.54 -13.25
C LEU A 255 -13.03 23.43 -12.76
N ARG A 256 -13.01 23.14 -11.47
CA ARG A 256 -13.97 22.27 -10.81
C ARG A 256 -14.55 23.03 -9.62
N GLU A 257 -15.86 23.25 -9.63
CA GLU A 257 -16.55 24.03 -8.60
C GLU A 257 -15.86 25.38 -8.39
N ASN A 258 -15.16 25.56 -7.28
CA ASN A 258 -14.43 26.76 -6.91
C ASN A 258 -12.90 26.60 -6.94
N GLU A 259 -12.40 25.47 -7.49
CA GLU A 259 -10.98 25.14 -7.53
C GLU A 259 -10.44 25.20 -8.97
N ILE A 260 -9.34 25.91 -9.12
CA ILE A 260 -8.59 25.92 -10.39
C ILE A 260 -7.47 24.91 -10.26
N ARG A 261 -7.48 23.90 -11.11
CA ARG A 261 -6.47 22.85 -11.19
C ARG A 261 -5.52 23.17 -12.33
N VAL A 262 -4.23 23.31 -12.01
CA VAL A 262 -3.19 23.72 -12.94
C VAL A 262 -2.17 22.62 -13.11
N GLY A 263 -2.09 22.04 -14.29
CA GLY A 263 -0.97 21.16 -14.68
C GLY A 263 0.28 22.01 -14.91
N PHE A 264 1.28 21.89 -14.03
CA PHE A 264 2.50 22.68 -14.07
C PHE A 264 3.73 21.78 -14.15
N SER A 265 4.59 22.03 -15.16
CA SER A 265 5.78 21.23 -15.46
C SER A 265 7.11 21.82 -14.95
N GLY A 266 7.05 22.81 -14.06
CA GLY A 266 8.22 23.43 -13.47
C GLY A 266 8.72 22.75 -12.20
N THR A 267 9.93 23.15 -11.76
CA THR A 267 10.52 22.78 -10.48
C THR A 267 9.77 23.41 -9.30
N ARG A 268 10.07 23.01 -8.06
CA ARG A 268 9.48 23.65 -6.86
C ARG A 268 9.85 25.14 -6.73
N GLU A 269 11.05 25.53 -7.14
CA GLU A 269 11.47 26.93 -7.15
C GLU A 269 10.65 27.74 -8.15
N GLU A 270 10.39 27.19 -9.31
CA GLU A 270 9.56 27.81 -10.34
C GLU A 270 8.07 27.84 -9.95
N GLU A 271 7.62 26.87 -9.19
CA GLU A 271 6.28 26.86 -8.59
C GLU A 271 6.13 27.99 -7.55
N ALA A 272 7.17 28.19 -6.72
CA ALA A 272 7.21 29.33 -5.80
C ALA A 272 7.20 30.67 -6.55
N GLY A 273 7.93 30.76 -7.68
CA GLY A 273 7.87 31.92 -8.58
C GLY A 273 6.49 32.15 -9.19
N LEU A 274 5.81 31.10 -9.61
CA LEU A 274 4.42 31.19 -10.08
C LEU A 274 3.48 31.75 -9.00
N LEU A 275 3.59 31.25 -7.76
CA LEU A 275 2.81 31.78 -6.64
C LEU A 275 3.09 33.26 -6.40
N GLN A 276 4.37 33.66 -6.40
CA GLN A 276 4.77 35.05 -6.22
C GLN A 276 4.18 35.94 -7.32
N ASN A 277 4.30 35.56 -8.60
CA ASN A 277 3.73 36.31 -9.73
C ASN A 277 2.21 36.51 -9.61
N ILE A 278 1.49 35.46 -9.16
CA ILE A 278 0.04 35.53 -8.95
C ILE A 278 -0.29 36.54 -7.85
N VAL A 279 0.43 36.51 -6.72
CA VAL A 279 0.22 37.43 -5.60
C VAL A 279 0.56 38.88 -5.97
N GLU A 280 1.69 39.08 -6.66
CA GLU A 280 2.13 40.41 -7.16
C GLU A 280 1.13 41.01 -8.17
N SER A 281 0.42 40.17 -8.91
CA SER A 281 -0.68 40.62 -9.79
C SER A 281 -1.93 41.09 -9.04
N GLY A 282 -1.90 41.14 -7.71
CA GLY A 282 -3.00 41.59 -6.86
C GLY A 282 -4.14 40.59 -6.68
N ILE A 283 -3.93 39.33 -7.07
CA ILE A 283 -4.92 38.26 -6.92
C ILE A 283 -4.85 37.71 -5.51
N LYS A 284 -5.99 37.75 -4.80
CA LYS A 284 -6.08 37.19 -3.44
C LYS A 284 -6.39 35.70 -3.48
N LEU A 285 -5.51 34.93 -2.87
CA LEU A 285 -5.64 33.47 -2.80
C LEU A 285 -6.19 33.03 -1.44
N TYR A 286 -7.08 32.04 -1.45
CA TYR A 286 -7.43 31.26 -0.26
C TYR A 286 -6.49 30.08 -0.07
N SER A 287 -6.08 29.42 -1.16
CA SER A 287 -5.17 28.30 -1.11
C SER A 287 -4.34 28.21 -2.39
N PHE A 288 -3.12 27.70 -2.23
CA PHE A 288 -2.21 27.30 -3.30
C PHE A 288 -1.40 26.10 -2.80
N TYR A 289 -1.69 24.93 -3.33
CA TYR A 289 -0.98 23.69 -2.95
C TYR A 289 -1.00 22.70 -4.08
N ARG A 290 -0.02 21.79 -4.11
CA ARG A 290 -0.08 20.63 -4.99
C ARG A 290 -0.99 19.57 -4.38
N GLU A 291 -1.86 19.01 -5.20
CA GLU A 291 -2.66 17.86 -4.81
C GLU A 291 -1.74 16.72 -4.34
N GLN A 292 -2.12 16.05 -3.27
CA GLN A 292 -1.36 14.88 -2.84
C GLN A 292 -1.54 13.74 -3.86
N GLY A 293 -0.47 12.95 -4.09
CA GLY A 293 -0.51 11.84 -5.01
C GLY A 293 -1.60 10.84 -4.63
N SER A 294 -2.38 10.44 -5.62
CA SER A 294 -3.39 9.40 -5.49
C SER A 294 -3.09 8.24 -6.44
N ILE A 295 -3.65 7.07 -6.16
CA ILE A 295 -3.54 5.92 -7.08
C ILE A 295 -4.14 6.28 -8.42
N GLU A 296 -5.27 6.99 -8.43
CA GLU A 296 -5.94 7.48 -9.63
C GLU A 296 -5.03 8.40 -10.46
N GLY A 297 -4.23 9.24 -9.78
CA GLY A 297 -3.22 10.08 -10.44
C GLY A 297 -2.17 9.25 -11.18
N VAL A 298 -1.64 8.19 -10.56
CA VAL A 298 -0.70 7.24 -11.19
C VAL A 298 -1.32 6.56 -12.40
N LEU A 299 -2.57 6.11 -12.28
CA LEU A 299 -3.31 5.44 -13.34
C LEU A 299 -3.59 6.38 -14.52
N PHE A 300 -3.98 7.63 -14.23
CA PHE A 300 -4.24 8.63 -15.25
C PHE A 300 -2.99 8.95 -16.07
N GLN A 301 -1.84 9.04 -15.41
CA GLN A 301 -0.56 9.27 -16.09
C GLN A 301 -0.21 8.16 -17.06
N LYS A 302 -0.32 6.90 -16.63
CA LYS A 302 -0.04 5.75 -17.51
C LYS A 302 -0.96 5.75 -18.74
N SER A 303 -2.23 6.06 -18.55
CA SER A 303 -3.17 6.15 -19.68
C SER A 303 -2.83 7.26 -20.67
N GLN A 304 -2.18 8.35 -20.21
CA GLN A 304 -1.68 9.43 -21.08
C GLN A 304 -0.41 8.99 -21.82
N GLU A 305 0.53 8.32 -21.14
CA GLU A 305 1.75 7.79 -21.76
C GLU A 305 1.41 6.76 -22.84
N GLU A 306 0.49 5.84 -22.58
CA GLU A 306 0.03 4.85 -23.55
C GLU A 306 -0.66 5.50 -24.77
N ARG A 307 -1.45 6.56 -24.58
CA ARG A 307 -2.08 7.31 -25.68
C ARG A 307 -1.06 8.06 -26.53
N SER A 308 -0.03 8.64 -25.91
CA SER A 308 1.02 9.33 -26.63
C SER A 308 1.89 8.37 -27.44
N LEU A 309 2.18 7.18 -26.94
CA LEU A 309 2.89 6.14 -27.69
C LEU A 309 2.09 5.64 -28.90
N LEU A 310 0.79 5.39 -28.71
CA LEU A 310 -0.11 4.98 -29.82
C LEU A 310 -0.31 6.07 -30.89
N SER A 311 -0.17 7.34 -30.54
CA SER A 311 -0.20 8.43 -31.53
C SER A 311 1.11 8.51 -32.33
N TYR A 312 2.25 8.28 -31.70
CA TYR A 312 3.55 8.22 -32.36
C TYR A 312 3.66 7.03 -33.34
N GLU A 313 3.18 5.84 -32.94
CA GLU A 313 3.17 4.66 -33.82
C GLU A 313 2.29 4.86 -35.05
N ARG A 314 1.14 5.53 -34.92
CA ARG A 314 0.25 5.83 -36.05
C ARG A 314 0.83 6.88 -37.00
N GLU A 315 1.64 7.81 -36.53
CA GLU A 315 2.33 8.79 -37.39
C GLU A 315 3.51 8.15 -38.13
N SER A 316 4.23 7.20 -37.49
CA SER A 316 5.34 6.47 -38.11
C SER A 316 4.90 5.43 -39.15
N ASP A 317 3.67 4.90 -39.08
CA ASP A 317 3.11 3.98 -40.05
C ASP A 317 2.47 4.68 -41.27
N MET A 318 2.44 6.02 -41.27
CA MET A 318 1.89 6.83 -42.38
C MET A 318 2.97 7.56 -43.19
N GLU A 319 4.26 7.43 -42.85
CA GLU A 319 5.41 7.83 -43.66
C GLU A 319 6.03 6.62 -44.38
#